data_e61dc7d6c6ae3bb8a5b47a1b5362d4ca
#
_entry.id   e61dc7d6c6ae3bb8a5b47a1b5362d4ca
#
_cell.length_a   1.000
_cell.length_b   1.000
_cell.length_c   1.000
_cell.angle_alpha   90.00
_cell.angle_beta   90.00
_cell.angle_gamma   90.00
#
_symmetry.space_group_name_H-M   'P 1'
#
loop_
_entity.id
_entity.type
_entity.pdbx_description
1 polymer ?
#
loop_
_entity_poly.entity_id
_entity_poly.type
_entity_poly.pdbx_seq_one_letter_code
_entity_poly.pdbx_strand_id
1 'polypeptide(L)'
;MRYKCTEIELHRNDNGKKIYFTKFFCPDSYEDRNILLVHGITSSQHIWDINYKDYSIVRFLAKNGYTVWRLDIGGYGKSDKYEDGFEVTTENAAIDVLTAMEKICELQGVNKVDVMAWSWGSMITGLAAELHPEY
;
A
#
# COMPACT_ATOMS: atom_id res chain seq x y z
N MET A 1 12.25 -15.80 13.16
CA MET A 1 12.57 -14.81 12.12
C MET A 1 12.12 -13.43 12.56
N ARG A 2 12.97 -12.44 12.41
CA ARG A 2 12.72 -11.10 12.92
C ARG A 2 12.22 -10.19 11.80
N TYR A 3 11.09 -9.52 12.05
CA TYR A 3 10.48 -8.58 11.10
C TYR A 3 10.59 -7.15 11.60
N LYS A 4 10.66 -6.21 10.67
CA LYS A 4 10.58 -4.77 10.96
C LYS A 4 9.37 -4.17 10.26
N CYS A 5 8.59 -3.38 11.02
CA CYS A 5 7.48 -2.61 10.48
C CYS A 5 7.68 -1.14 10.86
N THR A 6 7.67 -0.27 9.86
CA THR A 6 7.88 1.17 10.05
C THR A 6 6.77 1.94 9.36
N GLU A 7 6.20 2.93 10.06
CA GLU A 7 5.30 3.90 9.44
C GLU A 7 6.13 4.86 8.59
N ILE A 8 5.69 5.11 7.36
CA ILE A 8 6.32 6.05 6.43
C ILE A 8 5.41 7.27 6.28
N GLU A 9 5.97 8.45 6.48
CA GLU A 9 5.25 9.71 6.28
C GLU A 9 4.82 9.84 4.82
N LEU A 10 3.53 9.97 4.59
CA LEU A 10 2.97 10.08 3.25
C LEU A 10 1.76 10.99 3.23
N HIS A 11 1.81 12.01 2.38
CA HIS A 11 0.73 12.95 2.15
C HIS A 11 0.47 13.09 0.66
N ARG A 12 -0.78 13.27 0.29
CA ARG A 12 -1.15 13.62 -1.07
C ARG A 12 -0.74 15.07 -1.36
N ASN A 13 -0.19 15.32 -2.54
CA ASN A 13 0.24 16.65 -2.95
C ASN A 13 -0.95 17.58 -3.28
N ASP A 14 -2.05 16.99 -3.79
CA ASP A 14 -3.21 17.76 -4.27
C ASP A 14 -4.12 18.28 -3.15
N ASN A 15 -4.28 17.52 -2.04
CA ASN A 15 -5.16 17.92 -0.96
C ASN A 15 -4.52 17.91 0.43
N GLY A 16 -3.25 17.51 0.54
CA GLY A 16 -2.50 17.46 1.80
C GLY A 16 -2.92 16.38 2.77
N LYS A 17 -3.86 15.51 2.39
CA LYS A 17 -4.35 14.47 3.28
C LYS A 17 -3.30 13.40 3.54
N LYS A 18 -3.20 12.99 4.80
CA LYS A 18 -2.28 11.94 5.23
C LYS A 18 -2.84 10.57 4.84
N ILE A 19 -1.98 9.77 4.22
CA ILE A 19 -2.21 8.36 3.94
C ILE A 19 -1.39 7.53 4.93
N TYR A 20 -2.06 6.67 5.68
CA TYR A 20 -1.37 5.73 6.57
C TYR A 20 -0.65 4.69 5.72
N PHE A 21 0.66 4.64 5.83
CA PHE A 21 1.53 3.88 4.95
C PHE A 21 2.64 3.20 5.74
N THR A 22 2.84 1.92 5.52
CA THR A 22 3.82 1.14 6.27
C THR A 22 4.75 0.35 5.36
N LYS A 23 5.98 0.20 5.82
CA LYS A 23 7.02 -0.64 5.24
C LYS A 23 7.28 -1.81 6.16
N PHE A 24 7.20 -3.03 5.64
CA PHE A 24 7.41 -4.25 6.40
C PHE A 24 8.40 -5.17 5.67
N PHE A 25 9.43 -5.63 6.36
CA PHE A 25 10.43 -6.51 5.76
C PHE A 25 11.12 -7.37 6.82
N CYS A 26 11.81 -8.41 6.34
CA CYS A 26 12.64 -9.27 7.17
C CYS A 26 14.11 -9.02 6.81
N PRO A 27 14.92 -8.41 7.70
CA PRO A 27 16.32 -8.13 7.39
C PRO A 27 17.15 -9.36 7.04
N ASP A 28 16.79 -10.51 7.59
CA ASP A 28 17.54 -11.76 7.41
C ASP A 28 17.29 -12.42 6.05
N SER A 29 16.24 -12.02 5.34
CA SER A 29 15.87 -12.60 4.02
C SER A 29 15.63 -11.55 2.95
N TYR A 30 16.10 -10.34 3.17
CA TYR A 30 15.90 -9.22 2.27
C TYR A 30 16.50 -9.48 0.87
N GLU A 31 15.66 -9.26 -0.15
CA GLU A 31 16.05 -9.14 -1.55
C GLU A 31 15.52 -7.79 -2.07
N ASP A 32 16.07 -7.27 -3.15
CA ASP A 32 15.64 -5.98 -3.71
C ASP A 32 14.36 -6.13 -4.54
N ARG A 33 13.27 -6.47 -3.86
CA ARG A 33 11.94 -6.72 -4.43
C ARG A 33 10.90 -5.96 -3.61
N ASN A 34 10.12 -5.13 -4.26
CA ASN A 34 9.11 -4.29 -3.61
C ASN A 34 7.72 -4.67 -4.08
N ILE A 35 6.79 -4.81 -3.14
CA ILE A 35 5.39 -5.08 -3.45
C ILE A 35 4.47 -4.19 -2.62
N LEU A 36 3.50 -3.55 -3.28
CA LEU A 36 2.45 -2.77 -2.65
C LEU A 36 1.17 -3.61 -2.54
N LEU A 37 0.58 -3.66 -1.37
CA LEU A 37 -0.68 -4.36 -1.11
C LEU A 37 -1.82 -3.36 -0.97
N VAL A 38 -2.87 -3.51 -1.78
CA VAL A 38 -4.01 -2.60 -1.83
C VAL A 38 -5.29 -3.32 -1.41
N HIS A 39 -5.86 -2.92 -0.28
CA HIS A 39 -7.06 -3.53 0.29
C HIS A 39 -8.34 -3.18 -0.47
N GLY A 40 -9.42 -3.86 -0.15
CA GLY A 40 -10.74 -3.65 -0.72
C GLY A 40 -11.65 -2.74 0.10
N ILE A 41 -12.89 -2.63 -0.33
CA ILE A 41 -13.92 -1.85 0.33
C ILE A 41 -14.20 -2.42 1.73
N THR A 42 -14.57 -1.57 2.67
CA THR A 42 -14.85 -1.92 4.08
C THR A 42 -13.69 -2.58 4.82
N SER A 43 -12.47 -2.36 4.36
CA SER A 43 -11.27 -2.98 4.90
C SER A 43 -10.18 -1.94 5.20
N SER A 44 -8.99 -2.41 5.49
CA SER A 44 -7.77 -1.61 5.66
C SER A 44 -6.56 -2.51 5.42
N GLN A 45 -5.35 -1.97 5.56
CA GLN A 45 -4.12 -2.78 5.41
C GLN A 45 -4.01 -3.95 6.39
N HIS A 46 -4.79 -3.98 7.46
CA HIS A 46 -4.92 -5.04 8.44
C HIS A 46 -5.27 -6.38 7.80
N ILE A 47 -6.05 -6.42 6.64
CA ILE A 47 -6.45 -7.66 5.96
C ILE A 47 -5.25 -8.48 5.49
N TRP A 48 -4.10 -7.86 5.29
CA TRP A 48 -2.89 -8.51 4.80
C TRP A 48 -2.03 -9.15 5.89
N ASP A 49 -2.30 -8.83 7.17
CA ASP A 49 -1.54 -9.33 8.31
C ASP A 49 -2.46 -9.92 9.39
N ILE A 50 -3.05 -11.05 9.07
CA ILE A 50 -3.93 -11.77 9.98
C ILE A 50 -3.08 -12.52 11.01
N ASN A 51 -3.24 -12.16 12.27
CA ASN A 51 -2.50 -12.79 13.37
C ASN A 51 -3.12 -14.11 13.82
N TYR A 52 -3.14 -15.07 12.91
CA TYR A 52 -3.64 -16.42 13.17
C TYR A 52 -2.89 -17.43 12.30
N LYS A 53 -2.20 -18.38 12.91
CA LYS A 53 -1.38 -19.38 12.21
C LYS A 53 -0.48 -18.72 11.14
N ASP A 54 -0.51 -19.24 9.92
CA ASP A 54 0.30 -18.77 8.79
C ASP A 54 -0.50 -17.91 7.81
N TYR A 55 -1.51 -17.19 8.29
CA TYR A 55 -2.44 -16.45 7.43
C TYR A 55 -1.98 -15.02 7.10
N SER A 56 -0.79 -14.63 7.54
CA SER A 56 -0.22 -13.33 7.20
C SER A 56 0.47 -13.37 5.85
N ILE A 57 -0.13 -12.74 4.85
CA ILE A 57 0.48 -12.54 3.52
C ILE A 57 1.72 -11.67 3.64
N VAL A 58 1.67 -10.66 4.51
CA VAL A 58 2.79 -9.74 4.76
C VAL A 58 4.03 -10.52 5.23
N ARG A 59 3.87 -11.39 6.20
CA ARG A 59 4.98 -12.19 6.75
C ARG A 59 5.49 -13.21 5.75
N PHE A 60 4.59 -13.83 5.00
CA PHE A 60 4.96 -14.76 3.94
C PHE A 60 5.83 -14.08 2.88
N LEU A 61 5.41 -12.91 2.40
CA LEU A 61 6.16 -12.17 1.39
C LEU A 61 7.51 -11.66 1.92
N ALA A 62 7.52 -11.11 3.14
CA ALA A 62 8.75 -10.62 3.76
C ALA A 62 9.76 -11.74 3.98
N LYS A 63 9.31 -12.91 4.40
CA LYS A 63 10.13 -14.12 4.56
C LYS A 63 10.75 -14.57 3.24
N ASN A 64 10.09 -14.30 2.12
CA ASN A 64 10.55 -14.64 0.78
C ASN A 64 11.25 -13.47 0.06
N GLY A 65 11.76 -12.51 0.81
CA GLY A 65 12.67 -11.48 0.31
C GLY A 65 12.03 -10.15 -0.07
N TYR A 66 10.70 -10.04 0.00
CA TYR A 66 10.02 -8.79 -0.35
C TYR A 66 10.10 -7.74 0.75
N THR A 67 10.24 -6.49 0.34
CA THR A 67 9.80 -5.36 1.14
C THR A 67 8.33 -5.14 0.82
N VAL A 68 7.49 -5.27 1.83
CA VAL A 68 6.03 -5.21 1.71
C VAL A 68 5.53 -3.85 2.16
N TRP A 69 4.88 -3.15 1.25
CA TRP A 69 4.33 -1.83 1.49
C TRP A 69 2.81 -1.95 1.55
N ARG A 70 2.20 -1.24 2.48
CA ARG A 70 0.74 -1.24 2.67
C ARG A 70 0.26 0.16 2.91
N LEU A 71 -0.88 0.51 2.31
CA LEU A 71 -1.56 1.76 2.61
C LEU A 71 -2.98 1.48 3.14
N ASP A 72 -3.50 2.42 3.91
CA ASP A 72 -4.93 2.55 4.10
C ASP A 72 -5.43 3.59 3.10
N ILE A 73 -6.38 3.20 2.24
CA ILE A 73 -6.99 4.11 1.27
C ILE A 73 -7.62 5.30 2.02
N GLY A 74 -7.54 6.49 1.46
CA GLY A 74 -8.13 7.69 2.03
C GLY A 74 -9.58 7.48 2.46
N GLY A 75 -9.92 7.86 3.68
CA GLY A 75 -11.21 7.58 4.30
C GLY A 75 -11.29 6.26 5.06
N TYR A 76 -10.32 5.38 4.91
CA TYR A 76 -10.26 4.07 5.57
C TYR A 76 -9.15 4.01 6.63
N GLY A 77 -9.31 3.10 7.58
CA GLY A 77 -8.31 2.78 8.60
C GLY A 77 -7.78 4.02 9.32
N LYS A 78 -6.47 4.19 9.30
CA LYS A 78 -5.77 5.31 9.96
C LYS A 78 -5.45 6.48 9.02
N SER A 79 -5.84 6.40 7.76
CA SER A 79 -5.71 7.53 6.83
C SER A 79 -6.70 8.63 7.18
N ASP A 80 -6.41 9.86 6.76
CA ASP A 80 -7.32 10.99 6.96
C ASP A 80 -8.67 10.72 6.32
N LYS A 81 -9.73 11.22 6.97
CA LYS A 81 -11.11 11.09 6.51
C LYS A 81 -11.47 12.27 5.60
N TYR A 82 -12.45 12.04 4.74
CA TYR A 82 -13.09 13.10 3.98
C TYR A 82 -14.29 13.63 4.76
N GLU A 83 -14.56 14.93 4.66
CA GLU A 83 -15.77 15.53 5.24
C GLU A 83 -17.02 15.02 4.54
N ASP A 84 -16.93 14.87 3.22
CA ASP A 84 -17.98 14.29 2.38
C ASP A 84 -17.59 12.88 1.97
N GLY A 85 -18.38 11.88 2.39
CA GLY A 85 -18.17 10.48 2.04
C GLY A 85 -18.24 10.20 0.54
N PHE A 86 -18.87 11.07 -0.25
CA PHE A 86 -18.92 10.96 -1.71
C PHE A 86 -17.57 11.25 -2.38
N GLU A 87 -16.61 11.81 -1.66
CA GLU A 87 -15.25 12.00 -2.15
C GLU A 87 -14.43 10.70 -2.13
N VAL A 88 -14.91 9.65 -1.47
CA VAL A 88 -14.27 8.33 -1.45
C VAL A 88 -14.64 7.59 -2.73
N THR A 89 -13.99 7.94 -3.81
CA THR A 89 -14.23 7.39 -5.15
C THR A 89 -13.06 6.53 -5.62
N THR A 90 -13.28 5.73 -6.66
CA THR A 90 -12.22 4.95 -7.29
C THR A 90 -11.10 5.85 -7.81
N GLU A 91 -11.46 6.99 -8.38
CA GLU A 91 -10.51 7.98 -8.91
C GLU A 91 -9.63 8.58 -7.79
N ASN A 92 -10.24 8.98 -6.68
CA ASN A 92 -9.50 9.48 -5.52
C ASN A 92 -8.58 8.41 -4.91
N ALA A 93 -9.09 7.19 -4.79
CA ALA A 93 -8.32 6.06 -4.28
C ALA A 93 -7.15 5.69 -5.20
N ALA A 94 -7.32 5.82 -6.53
CA ALA A 94 -6.24 5.59 -7.48
C ALA A 94 -5.08 6.60 -7.27
N ILE A 95 -5.39 7.85 -6.93
CA ILE A 95 -4.37 8.84 -6.59
C ILE A 95 -3.63 8.46 -5.30
N ASP A 96 -4.31 7.89 -4.32
CA ASP A 96 -3.66 7.38 -3.10
C ASP A 96 -2.65 6.29 -3.44
N VAL A 97 -3.03 5.35 -4.31
CA VAL A 97 -2.15 4.25 -4.76
C VAL A 97 -0.95 4.81 -5.54
N LEU A 98 -1.18 5.73 -6.46
CA LEU A 98 -0.10 6.38 -7.21
C LEU A 98 0.87 7.13 -6.30
N THR A 99 0.35 7.83 -5.30
CA THR A 99 1.16 8.53 -4.29
C THR A 99 2.07 7.55 -3.53
N ALA A 100 1.52 6.38 -3.17
CA ALA A 100 2.28 5.33 -2.52
C ALA A 100 3.36 4.72 -3.45
N MET A 101 3.01 4.42 -4.70
CA MET A 101 3.94 3.86 -5.69
C MET A 101 5.11 4.81 -5.96
N GLU A 102 4.82 6.07 -6.16
CA GLU A 102 5.81 7.13 -6.35
C GLU A 102 6.76 7.22 -5.15
N LYS A 103 6.22 7.14 -3.94
CA LYS A 103 7.01 7.16 -2.70
C LYS A 103 7.93 5.95 -2.59
N ILE A 104 7.46 4.76 -2.95
CA ILE A 104 8.28 3.55 -2.97
C ILE A 104 9.45 3.71 -3.96
N CYS A 105 9.15 4.17 -5.17
CA CYS A 105 10.18 4.40 -6.19
C CYS A 105 11.23 5.40 -5.71
N GLU A 106 10.82 6.48 -5.09
CA GLU A 106 11.71 7.49 -4.51
C GLU A 106 12.61 6.90 -3.41
N LEU A 107 12.02 6.20 -2.44
CA LEU A 107 12.75 5.67 -1.29
C LEU A 107 13.68 4.51 -1.63
N GLN A 108 13.29 3.68 -2.58
CA GLN A 108 14.03 2.47 -2.95
C GLN A 108 14.91 2.63 -4.18
N GLY A 109 14.82 3.75 -4.89
CA GLY A 109 15.60 4.01 -6.09
C GLY A 109 15.24 3.07 -7.24
N VAL A 110 13.96 2.69 -7.35
CA VAL A 110 13.45 1.79 -8.40
C VAL A 110 12.44 2.51 -9.29
N ASN A 111 12.20 1.96 -10.47
CA ASN A 111 11.27 2.55 -11.46
C ASN A 111 9.91 1.86 -11.47
N LYS A 112 9.81 0.67 -10.90
CA LYS A 112 8.58 -0.13 -10.93
C LYS A 112 8.36 -0.80 -9.59
N VAL A 113 7.08 -1.04 -9.28
CA VAL A 113 6.62 -1.68 -8.05
C VAL A 113 5.63 -2.77 -8.42
N ASP A 114 5.82 -3.97 -7.86
CA ASP A 114 4.82 -5.01 -7.96
C ASP A 114 3.61 -4.62 -7.11
N VAL A 115 2.42 -4.97 -7.55
CA VAL A 115 1.18 -4.67 -6.82
C VAL A 115 0.33 -5.92 -6.68
N MET A 116 -0.15 -6.17 -5.49
CA MET A 116 -1.19 -7.16 -5.20
C MET A 116 -2.40 -6.43 -4.64
N ALA A 117 -3.57 -6.71 -5.17
CA ALA A 117 -4.78 -6.01 -4.80
C ALA A 117 -5.94 -6.98 -4.58
N TRP A 118 -6.90 -6.56 -3.76
CA TRP A 118 -8.07 -7.33 -3.40
C TRP A 118 -9.34 -6.54 -3.68
N SER A 119 -10.32 -7.18 -4.34
CA SER A 119 -11.67 -6.65 -4.53
C SER A 119 -11.66 -5.24 -5.18
N TRP A 120 -12.25 -4.23 -4.55
CA TRP A 120 -12.23 -2.84 -5.01
C TRP A 120 -10.81 -2.32 -5.23
N GLY A 121 -9.86 -2.78 -4.41
CA GLY A 121 -8.43 -2.47 -4.59
C GLY A 121 -7.91 -2.85 -5.98
N SER A 122 -8.46 -3.90 -6.59
CA SER A 122 -8.09 -4.32 -7.96
C SER A 122 -8.53 -3.31 -9.00
N MET A 123 -9.73 -2.75 -8.85
CA MET A 123 -10.26 -1.68 -9.73
C MET A 123 -9.43 -0.41 -9.59
N ILE A 124 -9.15 -0.02 -8.35
CA ILE A 124 -8.32 1.14 -8.01
C ILE A 124 -6.93 1.02 -8.64
N THR A 125 -6.30 -0.13 -8.46
CA THR A 125 -4.96 -0.41 -8.99
C THR A 125 -4.97 -0.45 -10.52
N GLY A 126 -6.01 -1.03 -11.12
CA GLY A 126 -6.18 -1.02 -12.57
C GLY A 126 -6.23 0.39 -13.14
N LEU A 127 -7.00 1.28 -12.51
CA LEU A 127 -7.07 2.68 -12.90
C LEU A 127 -5.72 3.41 -12.70
N ALA A 128 -5.06 3.16 -11.58
CA ALA A 128 -3.73 3.73 -11.32
C ALA A 128 -2.72 3.32 -12.39
N ALA A 129 -2.72 2.04 -12.79
CA ALA A 129 -1.83 1.52 -13.84
C ALA A 129 -2.15 2.12 -15.21
N GLU A 130 -3.42 2.38 -15.50
CA GLU A 130 -3.83 3.04 -16.74
C GLU A 130 -3.36 4.50 -16.80
N LEU A 131 -3.47 5.21 -15.66
CA LEU A 131 -3.07 6.62 -15.58
C LEU A 131 -1.55 6.81 -15.63
N HIS A 132 -0.81 5.91 -15.01
CA HIS A 132 0.66 5.98 -14.90
C HIS A 132 1.31 4.59 -15.10
N PRO A 133 1.33 4.07 -16.34
CA PRO A 133 1.88 2.74 -16.62
C PRO A 133 3.39 2.62 -16.41
N GLU A 134 4.06 3.73 -16.18
CA GLU A 134 5.51 3.78 -15.93
C GLU A 134 5.93 3.21 -14.57
N TYR A 135 5.02 3.13 -13.59
CA TYR A 135 5.33 2.62 -12.24
C TYR A 135 5.25 1.12 -12.07
#